data_9bd85978a72918b3792b98707a37439f
#
_entry.id   9bd85978a72918b3792b98707a37439f
#
_cell.length_a   1.000
_cell.length_b   1.000
_cell.length_c   1.000
_cell.angle_alpha   90.00
_cell.angle_beta   90.00
_cell.angle_gamma   90.00
#
_symmetry.space_group_name_H-M   'P 1'
#
loop_
_entity.id
_entity.type
_entity.pdbx_description
1 polymer ?
#
loop_
_entity_poly.entity_id
_entity_poly.type
_entity_poly.pdbx_seq_one_letter_code
_entity_poly.pdbx_strand_id
1 'polypeptide(L)'
;MLRIGHRGARAYEPENTLRSFQKALELGVNGIEFDVRKTKDSHLIVIHDADVKRTTNGKGLVAGLTLDEIKALRTEKGEKIPTLEEALNFIDNKAKILIELKEQNLEQEVLNTICAKKLEENVIITSFLEDALKKTRELNPKIETGLIYARHSHPENTALEIKANYLISLYRFTHTANVERAHKKGLKIIVWTINTKEEAEEYRKKGVDGIASDKPDILSEIA
;
A
#
# COMPACT_ATOMS: atom_id res chain seq x y z
N MET A 1 11.27 9.82 -8.02
CA MET A 1 9.86 9.38 -8.05
C MET A 1 9.77 7.92 -7.61
N LEU A 2 8.82 7.56 -6.73
CA LEU A 2 8.56 6.16 -6.37
C LEU A 2 7.84 5.44 -7.51
N ARG A 3 8.35 4.28 -7.90
CA ARG A 3 7.75 3.34 -8.84
C ARG A 3 7.20 2.18 -8.02
N ILE A 4 5.88 2.10 -7.88
CA ILE A 4 5.25 1.25 -6.88
C ILE A 4 4.47 0.13 -7.56
N GLY A 5 4.77 -1.12 -7.19
CA GLY A 5 3.96 -2.27 -7.52
C GLY A 5 2.73 -2.32 -6.62
N HIS A 6 1.52 -2.10 -7.18
CA HIS A 6 0.24 -2.12 -6.48
C HIS A 6 -0.16 -3.56 -6.16
N ARG A 7 -0.16 -3.94 -4.89
CA ARG A 7 -0.27 -5.31 -4.40
C ARG A 7 0.78 -6.23 -5.02
N GLY A 8 1.99 -5.67 -5.25
CA GLY A 8 3.03 -6.27 -6.06
C GLY A 8 2.83 -6.02 -7.56
N ALA A 9 3.05 -7.03 -8.40
CA ALA A 9 2.81 -7.00 -9.84
C ALA A 9 1.50 -7.73 -10.19
N ARG A 10 0.35 -7.23 -9.69
CA ARG A 10 -0.93 -7.95 -9.68
C ARG A 10 -1.52 -8.24 -11.07
N ALA A 11 -1.04 -7.60 -12.12
CA ALA A 11 -1.45 -7.95 -13.48
C ALA A 11 -0.76 -9.22 -14.00
N TYR A 12 0.29 -9.69 -13.34
CA TYR A 12 1.12 -10.81 -13.78
C TYR A 12 1.08 -11.99 -12.80
N GLU A 13 0.96 -11.70 -11.50
CA GLU A 13 0.98 -12.68 -10.42
C GLU A 13 -0.16 -12.42 -9.43
N PRO A 14 -0.60 -13.43 -8.66
CA PRO A 14 -1.69 -13.26 -7.70
C PRO A 14 -1.40 -12.12 -6.72
N GLU A 15 -2.32 -11.14 -6.64
CA GLU A 15 -2.17 -9.94 -5.80
C GLU A 15 -1.86 -10.30 -4.34
N ASN A 16 -1.09 -9.43 -3.66
CA ASN A 16 -0.81 -9.57 -2.23
C ASN A 16 -0.15 -10.91 -1.85
N THR A 17 0.68 -11.47 -2.74
CA THR A 17 1.49 -12.67 -2.48
C THR A 17 2.99 -12.37 -2.57
N LEU A 18 3.82 -13.20 -1.93
CA LEU A 18 5.27 -13.07 -2.04
C LEU A 18 5.76 -13.21 -3.48
N ARG A 19 5.08 -14.03 -4.27
CA ARG A 19 5.34 -14.19 -5.70
C ARG A 19 5.07 -12.90 -6.49
N SER A 20 3.98 -12.19 -6.17
CA SER A 20 3.68 -10.89 -6.77
C SER A 20 4.72 -9.83 -6.39
N PHE A 21 5.20 -9.85 -5.16
CA PHE A 21 6.26 -8.95 -4.69
C PHE A 21 7.60 -9.24 -5.36
N GLN A 22 7.95 -10.54 -5.48
CA GLN A 22 9.15 -10.95 -6.24
C GLN A 22 9.09 -10.45 -7.67
N LYS A 23 7.96 -10.65 -8.35
CA LYS A 23 7.76 -10.18 -9.72
C LYS A 23 7.89 -8.67 -9.86
N ALA A 24 7.33 -7.91 -8.92
CA ALA A 24 7.46 -6.46 -8.92
C ALA A 24 8.92 -6.00 -8.78
N LEU A 25 9.69 -6.62 -7.87
CA LEU A 25 11.13 -6.35 -7.71
C LEU A 25 11.92 -6.66 -8.97
N GLU A 26 11.64 -7.79 -9.63
CA GLU A 26 12.26 -8.17 -10.91
C GLU A 26 11.98 -7.15 -12.02
N LEU A 27 10.81 -6.52 -12.00
CA LEU A 27 10.41 -5.47 -12.93
C LEU A 27 10.96 -4.08 -12.57
N GLY A 28 11.82 -3.98 -11.54
CA GLY A 28 12.58 -2.78 -11.22
C GLY A 28 11.82 -1.72 -10.43
N VAL A 29 10.78 -2.09 -9.67
CA VAL A 29 10.14 -1.15 -8.74
C VAL A 29 11.08 -0.79 -7.59
N ASN A 30 10.89 0.40 -7.03
CA ASN A 30 11.54 0.84 -5.80
C ASN A 30 10.54 1.06 -4.65
N GLY A 31 9.29 0.65 -4.86
CA GLY A 31 8.23 0.61 -3.85
C GLY A 31 7.30 -0.58 -4.08
N ILE A 32 6.82 -1.19 -3.00
CA ILE A 32 5.79 -2.23 -3.03
C ILE A 32 4.67 -1.79 -2.09
N GLU A 33 3.46 -1.81 -2.60
CA GLU A 33 2.26 -1.54 -1.83
C GLU A 33 1.50 -2.86 -1.59
N PHE A 34 0.91 -3.00 -0.40
CA PHE A 34 0.04 -4.11 -0.05
C PHE A 34 -0.94 -3.76 1.08
N ASP A 35 -1.99 -4.56 1.20
CA ASP A 35 -3.12 -4.34 2.11
C ASP A 35 -3.03 -5.25 3.34
N VAL A 36 -3.37 -4.74 4.53
CA VAL A 36 -3.35 -5.51 5.78
C VAL A 36 -4.72 -5.56 6.43
N ARG A 37 -5.09 -6.79 6.89
CA ARG A 37 -6.26 -7.08 7.70
C ARG A 37 -5.90 -8.01 8.86
N LYS A 38 -6.84 -8.18 9.81
CA LYS A 38 -6.66 -9.00 10.99
C LYS A 38 -7.58 -10.22 10.98
N THR A 39 -7.02 -11.38 11.31
CA THR A 39 -7.75 -12.64 11.48
C THR A 39 -8.53 -12.69 12.80
N LYS A 40 -9.40 -13.70 12.96
CA LYS A 40 -10.17 -13.95 14.17
C LYS A 40 -9.30 -14.08 15.43
N ASP A 41 -8.14 -14.71 15.29
CA ASP A 41 -7.15 -14.94 16.35
C ASP A 41 -6.03 -13.86 16.35
N SER A 42 -6.33 -12.67 15.85
CA SER A 42 -5.52 -11.45 15.92
C SER A 42 -4.19 -11.48 15.18
N HIS A 43 -4.03 -12.28 14.13
CA HIS A 43 -2.86 -12.24 13.27
C HIS A 43 -3.07 -11.25 12.10
N LEU A 44 -2.02 -10.50 11.78
CA LEU A 44 -1.99 -9.60 10.63
C LEU A 44 -1.64 -10.36 9.36
N ILE A 45 -2.51 -10.31 8.35
CA ILE A 45 -2.34 -10.95 7.06
C ILE A 45 -2.44 -9.97 5.91
N VAL A 46 -1.87 -10.33 4.76
CA VAL A 46 -1.80 -9.47 3.58
C VAL A 46 -2.92 -9.86 2.61
N ILE A 47 -4.01 -9.10 2.63
CA ILE A 47 -5.19 -9.31 1.80
C ILE A 47 -6.02 -8.02 1.67
N HIS A 48 -6.55 -7.74 0.47
CA HIS A 48 -7.34 -6.53 0.23
C HIS A 48 -8.77 -6.61 0.78
N ASP A 49 -9.53 -7.63 0.35
CA ASP A 49 -10.95 -7.74 0.65
C ASP A 49 -11.17 -8.22 2.08
N ALA A 50 -12.31 -7.86 2.67
CA ALA A 50 -12.73 -8.41 3.95
C ALA A 50 -13.15 -9.89 3.86
N ASP A 51 -13.42 -10.40 2.66
CA ASP A 51 -13.77 -11.79 2.36
C ASP A 51 -12.69 -12.44 1.50
N VAL A 52 -12.36 -13.70 1.78
CA VAL A 52 -11.29 -14.44 1.08
C VAL A 52 -11.69 -14.95 -0.31
N LYS A 53 -12.98 -14.91 -0.67
CA LYS A 53 -13.57 -15.61 -1.83
C LYS A 53 -12.99 -15.15 -3.17
N ARG A 54 -12.75 -13.85 -3.36
CA ARG A 54 -12.32 -13.32 -4.67
C ARG A 54 -10.93 -13.81 -5.08
N THR A 55 -10.02 -13.91 -4.12
CA THR A 55 -8.60 -14.18 -4.39
C THR A 55 -8.15 -15.58 -3.97
N THR A 56 -9.03 -16.39 -3.37
CA THR A 56 -8.68 -17.72 -2.89
C THR A 56 -9.73 -18.79 -3.27
N ASN A 57 -9.39 -20.05 -3.03
CA ASN A 57 -10.31 -21.19 -3.16
C ASN A 57 -11.25 -21.34 -1.96
N GLY A 58 -11.20 -20.43 -0.97
CA GLY A 58 -12.03 -20.47 0.24
C GLY A 58 -13.23 -19.54 0.20
N LYS A 59 -13.88 -19.42 1.34
CA LYS A 59 -15.01 -18.52 1.58
C LYS A 59 -15.04 -18.07 3.04
N GLY A 60 -15.60 -16.90 3.29
CA GLY A 60 -15.80 -16.34 4.62
C GLY A 60 -15.00 -15.07 4.85
N LEU A 61 -15.39 -14.35 5.90
CA LEU A 61 -14.74 -13.11 6.30
C LEU A 61 -13.38 -13.41 6.95
N VAL A 62 -12.37 -12.63 6.66
CA VAL A 62 -11.03 -12.69 7.27
C VAL A 62 -11.15 -12.65 8.80
N ALA A 63 -11.94 -11.74 9.35
CA ALA A 63 -12.17 -11.60 10.78
C ALA A 63 -12.94 -12.81 11.42
N GLY A 64 -13.47 -13.73 10.61
CA GLY A 64 -14.11 -14.95 11.05
C GLY A 64 -13.22 -16.20 11.00
N LEU A 65 -12.03 -16.11 10.38
CA LEU A 65 -11.10 -17.22 10.17
C LEU A 65 -9.84 -17.06 11.03
N THR A 66 -9.32 -18.17 11.53
CA THR A 66 -8.02 -18.22 12.23
C THR A 66 -6.87 -18.19 11.22
N LEU A 67 -5.65 -17.91 11.69
CA LEU A 67 -4.47 -17.96 10.84
C LEU A 67 -4.27 -19.32 10.17
N ASP A 68 -4.48 -20.41 10.89
CA ASP A 68 -4.35 -21.77 10.34
C ASP A 68 -5.34 -22.02 9.21
N GLU A 69 -6.60 -21.58 9.37
CA GLU A 69 -7.62 -21.66 8.32
C GLU A 69 -7.22 -20.81 7.10
N ILE A 70 -6.72 -19.60 7.31
CA ILE A 70 -6.18 -18.72 6.23
C ILE A 70 -4.99 -19.37 5.52
N LYS A 71 -4.05 -19.96 6.27
CA LYS A 71 -2.86 -20.61 5.68
C LYS A 71 -3.15 -21.90 4.93
N ALA A 72 -4.31 -22.52 5.18
CA ALA A 72 -4.80 -23.66 4.41
C ALA A 72 -5.33 -23.25 3.02
N LEU A 73 -5.76 -21.99 2.84
CA LEU A 73 -6.26 -21.48 1.56
C LEU A 73 -5.13 -21.31 0.52
N ARG A 74 -5.54 -21.33 -0.74
CA ARG A 74 -4.65 -21.07 -1.87
C ARG A 74 -5.26 -20.00 -2.78
N THR A 75 -4.43 -19.07 -3.19
CA THR A 75 -4.74 -18.13 -4.26
C THR A 75 -4.55 -18.81 -5.62
N GLU A 76 -4.73 -18.07 -6.71
CA GLU A 76 -4.30 -18.54 -8.03
C GLU A 76 -2.82 -18.93 -8.01
N LYS A 77 -2.42 -19.83 -8.88
CA LYS A 77 -1.06 -20.39 -8.97
C LYS A 77 -0.60 -21.10 -7.67
N GLY A 78 -1.52 -21.42 -6.75
CA GLY A 78 -1.22 -22.18 -5.53
C GLY A 78 -0.51 -21.42 -4.43
N GLU A 79 -0.43 -20.08 -4.52
CA GLU A 79 0.23 -19.23 -3.52
C GLU A 79 -0.55 -19.18 -2.20
N LYS A 80 0.15 -18.96 -1.10
CA LYS A 80 -0.44 -18.74 0.23
C LYS A 80 -0.66 -17.24 0.47
N ILE A 81 -1.64 -16.91 1.31
CA ILE A 81 -1.78 -15.56 1.86
C ILE A 81 -0.64 -15.33 2.87
N PRO A 82 0.20 -14.30 2.67
CA PRO A 82 1.28 -14.00 3.61
C PRO A 82 0.75 -13.36 4.90
N THR A 83 1.47 -13.55 6.01
CA THR A 83 1.35 -12.65 7.15
C THR A 83 2.09 -11.34 6.87
N LEU A 84 1.79 -10.29 7.65
CA LEU A 84 2.56 -9.04 7.59
C LEU A 84 4.05 -9.30 7.82
N GLU A 85 4.39 -10.14 8.79
CA GLU A 85 5.77 -10.48 9.09
C GLU A 85 6.49 -11.16 7.92
N GLU A 86 5.84 -12.13 7.26
CA GLU A 86 6.38 -12.79 6.06
C GLU A 86 6.61 -11.78 4.92
N ALA A 87 5.67 -10.86 4.70
CA ALA A 87 5.80 -9.81 3.68
C ALA A 87 6.96 -8.86 3.98
N LEU A 88 7.08 -8.38 5.22
CA LEU A 88 8.17 -7.50 5.63
C LEU A 88 9.53 -8.19 5.54
N ASN A 89 9.64 -9.45 5.98
CA ASN A 89 10.87 -10.24 5.86
C ASN A 89 11.28 -10.46 4.39
N PHE A 90 10.31 -10.63 3.50
CA PHE A 90 10.58 -10.87 2.09
C PHE A 90 11.06 -9.59 1.38
N ILE A 91 10.37 -8.47 1.59
CA ILE A 91 10.69 -7.20 0.95
C ILE A 91 11.96 -6.60 1.58
N ASP A 92 12.03 -6.62 2.92
CA ASP A 92 13.12 -6.06 3.71
C ASP A 92 13.48 -4.64 3.21
N ASN A 93 14.76 -4.35 2.99
CA ASN A 93 15.23 -3.06 2.47
C ASN A 93 15.38 -3.03 0.93
N LYS A 94 14.82 -3.97 0.19
CA LYS A 94 14.90 -4.04 -1.28
C LYS A 94 14.06 -2.96 -1.96
N ALA A 95 12.99 -2.48 -1.31
CA ALA A 95 12.10 -1.43 -1.82
C ALA A 95 11.41 -0.71 -0.65
N LYS A 96 10.97 0.54 -0.87
CA LYS A 96 10.08 1.25 0.05
C LYS A 96 8.76 0.47 0.19
N ILE A 97 8.21 0.36 1.39
CA ILE A 97 7.02 -0.43 1.67
C ILE A 97 5.85 0.50 1.97
N LEU A 98 4.74 0.36 1.23
CA LEU A 98 3.50 1.05 1.51
C LEU A 98 2.51 0.02 2.08
N ILE A 99 2.06 0.23 3.32
CA ILE A 99 1.13 -0.68 4.01
C ILE A 99 -0.22 0.01 4.15
N GLU A 100 -1.22 -0.47 3.41
CA GLU A 100 -2.58 0.03 3.57
C GLU A 100 -3.29 -0.65 4.74
N LEU A 101 -3.71 0.13 5.73
CA LEU A 101 -4.60 -0.33 6.80
C LEU A 101 -6.04 -0.31 6.29
N LYS A 102 -6.64 -1.49 6.13
CA LYS A 102 -8.01 -1.65 5.61
C LYS A 102 -9.08 -1.52 6.70
N GLU A 103 -8.69 -1.50 7.95
CA GLU A 103 -9.58 -1.43 9.11
C GLU A 103 -8.90 -0.70 10.26
N GLN A 104 -9.70 -0.21 11.21
CA GLN A 104 -9.20 0.44 12.43
C GLN A 104 -8.66 -0.59 13.43
N ASN A 105 -7.89 -0.11 14.41
CA ASN A 105 -7.31 -0.90 15.51
C ASN A 105 -6.27 -1.95 15.05
N LEU A 106 -5.58 -1.70 13.92
CA LEU A 106 -4.40 -2.45 13.50
C LEU A 106 -3.10 -1.73 13.86
N GLU A 107 -3.17 -0.44 14.16
CA GLU A 107 -2.04 0.50 14.17
C GLU A 107 -0.93 0.02 15.11
N GLN A 108 -1.29 -0.35 16.35
CA GLN A 108 -0.30 -0.77 17.35
C GLN A 108 0.44 -2.06 16.95
N GLU A 109 -0.30 -3.06 16.47
CA GLU A 109 0.27 -4.37 16.09
C GLU A 109 1.13 -4.25 14.82
N VAL A 110 0.69 -3.43 13.86
CA VAL A 110 1.46 -3.14 12.63
C VAL A 110 2.75 -2.41 13.00
N LEU A 111 2.69 -1.36 13.84
CA LEU A 111 3.86 -0.63 14.32
C LEU A 111 4.83 -1.51 15.09
N ASN A 112 4.33 -2.37 15.97
CA ASN A 112 5.17 -3.32 16.72
C ASN A 112 5.94 -4.25 15.76
N THR A 113 5.28 -4.74 14.70
CA THR A 113 5.92 -5.61 13.71
C THR A 113 7.00 -4.85 12.91
N ILE A 114 6.71 -3.59 12.50
CA ILE A 114 7.67 -2.73 11.78
C ILE A 114 8.89 -2.44 12.64
N CYS A 115 8.68 -2.02 13.91
CA CYS A 115 9.76 -1.69 14.84
C CYS A 115 10.63 -2.90 15.18
N ALA A 116 10.03 -4.09 15.36
CA ALA A 116 10.78 -5.33 15.59
C ALA A 116 11.73 -5.68 14.43
N LYS A 117 11.39 -5.25 13.20
CA LYS A 117 12.19 -5.42 11.98
C LYS A 117 13.16 -4.24 11.70
N LYS A 118 13.07 -3.14 12.45
CA LYS A 118 13.84 -1.90 12.24
C LYS A 118 13.60 -1.30 10.84
N LEU A 119 12.35 -1.31 10.39
CA LEU A 119 11.95 -0.85 9.06
C LEU A 119 11.21 0.51 9.09
N GLU A 120 11.25 1.25 10.22
CA GLU A 120 10.49 2.49 10.41
C GLU A 120 10.77 3.54 9.33
N GLU A 121 12.00 3.67 8.89
CA GLU A 121 12.39 4.62 7.85
C GLU A 121 12.05 4.12 6.43
N ASN A 122 11.76 2.82 6.27
CA ASN A 122 11.45 2.20 4.99
C ASN A 122 9.97 1.98 4.74
N VAL A 123 9.10 2.31 5.71
CA VAL A 123 7.66 2.09 5.63
C VAL A 123 6.89 3.42 5.54
N ILE A 124 5.81 3.43 4.76
CA ILE A 124 4.75 4.43 4.76
C ILE A 124 3.45 3.70 5.11
N ILE A 125 2.80 4.08 6.21
CA ILE A 125 1.45 3.58 6.55
C ILE A 125 0.43 4.40 5.78
N THR A 126 -0.44 3.74 5.04
CA THR A 126 -1.46 4.38 4.22
C THR A 126 -2.86 3.92 4.61
N SER A 127 -3.88 4.74 4.44
CA SER A 127 -5.27 4.37 4.67
C SER A 127 -6.24 5.40 4.10
N PHE A 128 -7.47 4.95 3.82
CA PHE A 128 -8.65 5.83 3.67
C PHE A 128 -9.20 6.30 5.01
N LEU A 129 -8.82 5.65 6.11
CA LEU A 129 -9.32 5.89 7.45
C LEU A 129 -8.43 6.94 8.15
N GLU A 130 -8.90 8.18 8.21
CA GLU A 130 -8.16 9.30 8.82
C GLU A 130 -7.77 9.03 10.28
N ASP A 131 -8.69 8.42 11.05
CA ASP A 131 -8.45 8.08 12.46
C ASP A 131 -7.31 7.06 12.62
N ALA A 132 -7.19 6.08 11.71
CA ALA A 132 -6.10 5.12 11.74
C ALA A 132 -4.74 5.80 11.49
N LEU A 133 -4.68 6.76 10.56
CA LEU A 133 -3.46 7.54 10.29
C LEU A 133 -3.11 8.45 11.46
N LYS A 134 -4.09 9.15 12.04
CA LYS A 134 -3.91 9.98 13.22
C LYS A 134 -3.37 9.15 14.39
N LYS A 135 -3.99 8.00 14.65
CA LYS A 135 -3.55 7.06 15.69
C LYS A 135 -2.13 6.55 15.45
N THR A 136 -1.80 6.20 14.21
CA THR A 136 -0.43 5.81 13.81
C THR A 136 0.58 6.90 14.17
N ARG A 137 0.30 8.16 13.85
CA ARG A 137 1.18 9.30 14.14
C ARG A 137 1.30 9.61 15.63
N GLU A 138 0.24 9.38 16.42
CA GLU A 138 0.27 9.48 17.87
C GLU A 138 1.16 8.42 18.51
N LEU A 139 1.08 7.18 18.01
CA LEU A 139 1.85 6.04 18.53
C LEU A 139 3.33 6.10 18.12
N ASN A 140 3.61 6.48 16.89
CA ASN A 140 4.99 6.63 16.40
C ASN A 140 5.12 7.82 15.41
N PRO A 141 5.53 9.00 15.89
CA PRO A 141 5.67 10.18 15.05
C PRO A 141 6.79 10.12 14.00
N LYS A 142 7.66 9.12 14.05
CA LYS A 142 8.72 8.94 13.05
C LYS A 142 8.24 8.24 11.78
N ILE A 143 7.18 7.41 11.87
CA ILE A 143 6.62 6.70 10.72
C ILE A 143 5.96 7.70 9.76
N GLU A 144 6.31 7.64 8.48
CA GLU A 144 5.61 8.38 7.43
C GLU A 144 4.20 7.81 7.23
N THR A 145 3.22 8.70 7.01
CA THR A 145 1.83 8.31 6.74
C THR A 145 1.31 8.95 5.46
N GLY A 146 0.34 8.29 4.80
CA GLY A 146 -0.27 8.74 3.56
C GLY A 146 -1.79 8.60 3.57
N LEU A 147 -2.51 9.71 3.32
CA LEU A 147 -3.96 9.73 3.19
C LEU A 147 -4.36 9.26 1.80
N ILE A 148 -5.06 8.13 1.72
CA ILE A 148 -5.64 7.62 0.47
C ILE A 148 -7.00 8.27 0.25
N TYR A 149 -7.25 8.76 -0.97
CA TYR A 149 -8.56 9.30 -1.34
C TYR A 149 -8.84 9.11 -2.84
N ALA A 150 -10.11 9.04 -3.20
CA ALA A 150 -10.56 9.03 -4.58
C ALA A 150 -11.00 10.43 -5.01
N ARG A 151 -12.05 10.97 -4.38
CA ARG A 151 -12.61 12.30 -4.68
C ARG A 151 -12.73 13.10 -3.39
N HIS A 152 -11.98 14.19 -3.28
CA HIS A 152 -11.96 15.06 -2.11
C HIS A 152 -11.68 16.51 -2.55
N SER A 153 -12.38 17.48 -1.98
CA SER A 153 -12.25 18.89 -2.38
C SER A 153 -10.94 19.53 -1.91
N HIS A 154 -10.51 19.21 -0.68
CA HIS A 154 -9.32 19.78 -0.03
C HIS A 154 -8.54 18.72 0.77
N PRO A 155 -8.03 17.66 0.11
CA PRO A 155 -7.36 16.55 0.81
C PRO A 155 -6.10 17.01 1.53
N GLU A 156 -5.47 18.08 1.03
CA GLU A 156 -4.29 18.67 1.65
C GLU A 156 -4.56 19.27 3.05
N ASN A 157 -5.77 19.74 3.32
CA ASN A 157 -6.12 20.26 4.64
C ASN A 157 -6.27 19.11 5.64
N THR A 158 -7.00 18.07 5.26
CA THR A 158 -7.14 16.85 6.06
C THR A 158 -5.77 16.21 6.33
N ALA A 159 -4.92 16.08 5.30
CA ALA A 159 -3.58 15.52 5.47
C ALA A 159 -2.73 16.31 6.49
N LEU A 160 -2.80 17.65 6.46
CA LEU A 160 -2.11 18.50 7.45
C LEU A 160 -2.68 18.34 8.86
N GLU A 161 -4.00 18.25 8.99
CA GLU A 161 -4.67 18.05 10.28
C GLU A 161 -4.24 16.74 10.96
N ILE A 162 -4.20 15.64 10.19
CA ILE A 162 -3.75 14.34 10.69
C ILE A 162 -2.22 14.16 10.63
N LYS A 163 -1.47 15.19 10.25
CA LYS A 163 0.00 15.19 10.11
C LYS A 163 0.53 14.11 9.17
N ALA A 164 -0.21 13.83 8.09
CA ALA A 164 0.26 12.91 7.04
C ALA A 164 1.38 13.57 6.21
N ASN A 165 2.25 12.74 5.65
CA ASN A 165 3.37 13.14 4.79
C ASN A 165 2.99 13.06 3.30
N TYR A 166 2.06 12.18 2.97
CA TYR A 166 1.66 11.87 1.59
C TYR A 166 0.16 12.05 1.38
N LEU A 167 -0.17 12.48 0.17
CA LEU A 167 -1.48 12.35 -0.45
C LEU A 167 -1.42 11.19 -1.45
N ILE A 168 -2.32 10.21 -1.34
CA ILE A 168 -2.37 9.04 -2.23
C ILE A 168 -3.67 9.08 -3.00
N SER A 169 -3.62 9.67 -4.19
CA SER A 169 -4.77 10.09 -4.97
C SER A 169 -5.14 9.12 -6.08
N LEU A 170 -6.44 8.88 -6.27
CA LEU A 170 -6.92 8.27 -7.50
C LEU A 170 -6.57 9.20 -8.69
N TYR A 171 -5.75 8.72 -9.63
CA TYR A 171 -5.13 9.52 -10.69
C TYR A 171 -6.12 10.38 -11.48
N ARG A 172 -7.30 9.86 -11.81
CA ARG A 172 -8.34 10.57 -12.58
C ARG A 172 -8.81 11.89 -11.97
N PHE A 173 -8.60 12.08 -10.67
CA PHE A 173 -8.94 13.32 -9.95
C PHE A 173 -7.71 14.17 -9.59
N THR A 174 -6.52 13.82 -10.14
CA THR A 174 -5.27 14.52 -9.87
C THR A 174 -4.84 15.37 -11.07
N HIS A 175 -4.97 16.68 -10.94
CA HIS A 175 -4.52 17.66 -11.92
C HIS A 175 -3.22 18.31 -11.46
N THR A 176 -2.49 18.98 -12.34
CA THR A 176 -1.25 19.70 -12.02
C THR A 176 -1.42 20.64 -10.83
N ALA A 177 -2.51 21.40 -10.78
CA ALA A 177 -2.82 22.29 -9.67
C ALA A 177 -2.97 21.58 -8.31
N ASN A 178 -3.38 20.28 -8.28
CA ASN A 178 -3.41 19.49 -7.04
C ASN A 178 -1.99 19.16 -6.58
N VAL A 179 -1.11 18.77 -7.51
CA VAL A 179 0.30 18.48 -7.21
C VAL A 179 1.00 19.71 -6.66
N GLU A 180 0.87 20.86 -7.33
CA GLU A 180 1.43 22.12 -6.87
C GLU A 180 0.94 22.55 -5.49
N ARG A 181 -0.37 22.40 -5.20
CA ARG A 181 -0.92 22.71 -3.88
C ARG A 181 -0.38 21.79 -2.79
N ALA A 182 -0.24 20.47 -3.08
CA ALA A 182 0.36 19.52 -2.16
C ALA A 182 1.81 19.93 -1.83
N HIS A 183 2.62 20.17 -2.84
CA HIS A 183 4.02 20.56 -2.68
C HIS A 183 4.20 21.91 -1.94
N LYS A 184 3.37 22.92 -2.24
CA LYS A 184 3.38 24.20 -1.49
C LYS A 184 3.10 24.03 0.01
N LYS A 185 2.43 22.95 0.39
CA LYS A 185 2.13 22.61 1.79
C LYS A 185 3.11 21.57 2.39
N GLY A 186 4.17 21.23 1.66
CA GLY A 186 5.19 20.26 2.09
C GLY A 186 4.72 18.80 2.04
N LEU A 187 3.61 18.53 1.34
CA LEU A 187 3.08 17.17 1.16
C LEU A 187 3.60 16.57 -0.15
N LYS A 188 3.93 15.29 -0.13
CA LYS A 188 4.22 14.50 -1.33
C LYS A 188 2.92 13.90 -1.87
N ILE A 189 2.86 13.63 -3.19
CA ILE A 189 1.68 13.05 -3.83
C ILE A 189 2.05 11.81 -4.64
N ILE A 190 1.34 10.71 -4.35
CA ILE A 190 1.41 9.44 -5.09
C ILE A 190 0.06 9.24 -5.78
N VAL A 191 0.08 8.73 -7.01
CA VAL A 191 -1.15 8.43 -7.76
C VAL A 191 -1.33 6.94 -7.99
N TRP A 192 -2.60 6.49 -8.00
CA TRP A 192 -3.02 5.10 -8.21
C TRP A 192 -4.31 5.02 -9.02
N THR A 193 -4.58 4.00 -9.79
CA THR A 193 -3.69 2.98 -10.30
C THR A 193 -3.49 3.25 -11.78
N ILE A 194 -2.26 3.47 -12.20
CA ILE A 194 -1.91 3.79 -13.59
C ILE A 194 -1.36 2.54 -14.26
N ASN A 195 -1.93 2.15 -15.39
CA ASN A 195 -1.64 0.88 -16.06
C ASN A 195 -1.26 1.03 -17.54
N THR A 196 -1.02 2.26 -18.01
CA THR A 196 -0.48 2.55 -19.34
C THR A 196 0.74 3.45 -19.25
N LYS A 197 1.66 3.29 -20.20
CA LYS A 197 2.90 4.08 -20.26
C LYS A 197 2.61 5.57 -20.50
N GLU A 198 1.65 5.85 -21.36
CA GLU A 198 1.24 7.21 -21.71
C GLU A 198 0.72 7.97 -20.48
N GLU A 199 -0.17 7.34 -19.68
CA GLU A 199 -0.65 7.93 -18.43
C GLU A 199 0.52 8.10 -17.43
N ALA A 200 1.41 7.11 -17.32
CA ALA A 200 2.55 7.20 -16.41
C ALA A 200 3.48 8.36 -16.77
N GLU A 201 3.77 8.56 -18.06
CA GLU A 201 4.54 9.70 -18.53
C GLU A 201 3.82 11.04 -18.28
N GLU A 202 2.51 11.10 -18.49
CA GLU A 202 1.71 12.28 -18.22
C GLU A 202 1.80 12.68 -16.74
N TYR A 203 1.62 11.72 -15.82
CA TYR A 203 1.67 12.01 -14.39
C TYR A 203 3.09 12.31 -13.89
N ARG A 204 4.11 11.68 -14.47
CA ARG A 204 5.51 12.09 -14.25
C ARG A 204 5.74 13.56 -14.61
N LYS A 205 5.23 14.00 -15.77
CA LYS A 205 5.31 15.41 -16.21
C LYS A 205 4.55 16.36 -15.29
N LYS A 206 3.45 15.91 -14.66
CA LYS A 206 2.73 16.70 -13.62
C LYS A 206 3.52 16.84 -12.32
N GLY A 207 4.65 16.10 -12.17
CA GLY A 207 5.54 16.21 -11.02
C GLY A 207 5.11 15.41 -9.80
N VAL A 208 4.34 14.31 -9.95
CA VAL A 208 3.98 13.45 -8.83
C VAL A 208 5.21 12.75 -8.24
N ASP A 209 5.19 12.49 -6.94
CA ASP A 209 6.30 11.88 -6.21
C ASP A 209 6.33 10.35 -6.32
N GLY A 210 5.20 9.75 -6.75
CA GLY A 210 5.12 8.32 -6.95
C GLY A 210 3.93 7.91 -7.82
N ILE A 211 4.06 6.73 -8.44
CA ILE A 211 3.01 6.09 -9.25
C ILE A 211 2.89 4.64 -8.81
N ALA A 212 1.67 4.22 -8.43
CA ALA A 212 1.33 2.83 -8.18
C ALA A 212 0.68 2.21 -9.43
N SER A 213 1.17 1.03 -9.84
CA SER A 213 0.71 0.33 -11.04
C SER A 213 0.49 -1.16 -10.77
N ASP A 214 -0.54 -1.73 -11.41
CA ASP A 214 -0.73 -3.19 -11.51
C ASP A 214 0.28 -3.83 -12.47
N LYS A 215 0.81 -3.00 -13.41
CA LYS A 215 1.78 -3.37 -14.45
C LYS A 215 3.08 -2.57 -14.25
N PRO A 216 3.87 -2.88 -13.21
CA PRO A 216 4.98 -2.01 -12.81
C PRO A 216 6.15 -1.95 -13.81
N ASP A 217 6.21 -2.83 -14.80
CA ASP A 217 7.15 -2.77 -15.93
C ASP A 217 7.07 -1.45 -16.70
N ILE A 218 5.85 -0.90 -16.88
CA ILE A 218 5.66 0.40 -17.56
C ILE A 218 6.38 1.56 -16.83
N LEU A 219 6.62 1.41 -15.53
CA LEU A 219 7.27 2.45 -14.73
C LEU A 219 8.79 2.46 -14.86
N SER A 220 9.41 1.34 -15.23
CA SER A 220 10.86 1.27 -15.48
C SER A 220 11.26 2.03 -16.74
N GLU A 221 10.35 2.14 -17.71
CA GLU A 221 10.58 2.81 -18.99
C GLU A 221 10.46 4.34 -18.92
N ILE A 222 9.90 4.88 -17.83
CA ILE A 222 9.70 6.33 -17.64
C ILE A 222 10.63 6.96 -16.60
N ALA A 223 11.65 6.23 -16.17
CA ALA A 223 12.61 6.65 -15.14
C ALA A 223 13.51 7.81 -15.60
#